data_9988945cfdb1b63547b4789bb5be6814
#
_entry.id   9988945cfdb1b63547b4789bb5be6814
#
_cell.length_a   1.000
_cell.length_b   1.000
_cell.length_c   1.000
_cell.angle_alpha   90.00
_cell.angle_beta   90.00
_cell.angle_gamma   90.00
#
_symmetry.space_group_name_H-M   'P 1'
#
loop_
_entity.id
_entity.type
_entity.pdbx_description
1 polymer ?
#
loop_
_entity_poly.entity_id
_entity_poly.type
_entity_poly.pdbx_seq_one_letter_code
_entity_poly.pdbx_strand_id
1 'polypeptide(L)'
;TFPVNPEENTIYIKLTTIQTLSNELNDPGENGLTYDDLAKFKIAILADEAHHFNVDTKKSNKKAKEENSWESVLDHIRGLNSANRQLEFTATIDVDKPEVYEKYKNKVIYKYDLDQFMNEGYSKKVFRLQANTDNNQKLLNAVLLNEYRKRIAKKLGIPNFKPVMLVKSNRIKTSQQVEQDFLEMINNLSSADLESFILRNQKLNAKSRALSKAYEYWLSQDLSQAVAEIQQDFNLRTTINVNEGGTKGILSDSNDFKNLNSLEDENNPFRIIFAVAKLTEGWDVLNLYDIVRISEAKESITMNTTNAEAQLIGRGARYYPFVYQGRKSYTRRFDTGRDATFENQLLETLYYHTINDSKYIDNLNKSFDKMDLIVNKDGEYDTYTATVKPSFMRTNFYKQGNLYYNKTEKVPDANYASIGDYGINNLTIDVDYNQSTTESNLHDKYYDNVVRESDVRYDVVADFSNPSD
;
A
#
# COMPACT_ATOMS: atom_id res chain seq x y z
N THR A 1 -31.30 12.16 -1.28
CA THR A 1 -32.39 11.48 -0.56
C THR A 1 -32.61 10.13 -1.20
N PHE A 2 -32.77 9.11 -0.42
CA PHE A 2 -33.13 7.77 -0.89
C PHE A 2 -34.58 7.82 -1.36
N PRO A 3 -34.95 7.25 -2.51
CA PRO A 3 -36.34 7.39 -3.01
C PRO A 3 -37.33 6.63 -2.13
N VAL A 4 -38.50 7.17 -1.97
CA VAL A 4 -39.59 6.56 -1.17
C VAL A 4 -40.15 5.32 -1.84
N ASN A 5 -40.17 5.30 -3.18
CA ASN A 5 -40.64 4.18 -3.98
C ASN A 5 -39.55 3.76 -4.96
N PRO A 6 -39.11 2.48 -4.93
CA PRO A 6 -38.13 1.97 -5.89
C PRO A 6 -38.76 1.87 -7.30
N GLU A 7 -38.00 2.30 -8.30
CA GLU A 7 -38.33 2.08 -9.70
C GLU A 7 -37.79 0.72 -10.14
N GLU A 8 -38.50 0.02 -10.99
CA GLU A 8 -38.03 -1.25 -11.57
C GLU A 8 -36.76 -1.04 -12.40
N ASN A 9 -35.82 -1.97 -12.33
CA ASN A 9 -34.56 -1.95 -13.05
C ASN A 9 -33.64 -0.74 -12.72
N THR A 10 -33.80 -0.12 -11.57
CA THR A 10 -32.99 1.00 -11.12
C THR A 10 -32.16 0.59 -9.91
N ILE A 11 -30.84 0.88 -9.95
CA ILE A 11 -29.92 0.69 -8.84
C ILE A 11 -29.68 2.04 -8.16
N TYR A 12 -30.02 2.11 -6.88
CA TYR A 12 -29.79 3.30 -6.05
C TYR A 12 -28.53 3.10 -5.22
N ILE A 13 -27.62 4.06 -5.24
CA ILE A 13 -26.37 4.01 -4.48
C ILE A 13 -26.40 5.11 -3.42
N LYS A 14 -26.30 4.72 -2.14
CA LYS A 14 -26.09 5.64 -1.02
C LYS A 14 -24.66 5.50 -0.52
N LEU A 15 -23.88 6.56 -0.64
CA LEU A 15 -22.57 6.67 0.00
C LEU A 15 -22.76 7.36 1.35
N THR A 16 -22.31 6.72 2.42
CA THR A 16 -22.45 7.24 3.78
C THR A 16 -21.37 6.66 4.69
N THR A 17 -21.11 7.30 5.81
CA THR A 17 -20.32 6.69 6.88
C THR A 17 -21.25 5.90 7.80
N ILE A 18 -20.70 4.92 8.53
CA ILE A 18 -21.49 4.13 9.48
C ILE A 18 -22.06 5.01 10.61
N GLN A 19 -21.31 6.05 11.02
CA GLN A 19 -21.77 7.02 12.03
C GLN A 19 -23.00 7.79 11.52
N THR A 20 -22.92 8.31 10.29
CA THR A 20 -24.02 9.06 9.68
C THR A 20 -25.24 8.17 9.49
N LEU A 21 -25.05 6.95 8.97
CA LEU A 21 -26.14 5.99 8.79
C LEU A 21 -26.80 5.61 10.11
N SER A 22 -26.01 5.34 11.14
CA SER A 22 -26.50 5.02 12.48
C SER A 22 -27.30 6.16 13.09
N ASN A 23 -26.82 7.39 12.96
CA ASN A 23 -27.55 8.57 13.46
C ASN A 23 -28.86 8.79 12.70
N GLU A 24 -28.84 8.70 11.35
CA GLU A 24 -30.06 8.84 10.53
C GLU A 24 -31.13 7.81 10.89
N LEU A 25 -30.75 6.57 11.17
CA LEU A 25 -31.72 5.48 11.44
C LEU A 25 -32.16 5.42 12.89
N ASN A 26 -31.35 5.85 13.86
CA ASN A 26 -31.69 5.85 15.28
C ASN A 26 -32.43 7.12 15.73
N ASP A 27 -32.21 8.24 15.04
CA ASP A 27 -32.87 9.52 15.29
C ASP A 27 -33.25 10.18 13.94
N PRO A 28 -34.25 9.60 13.23
CA PRO A 28 -34.66 10.11 11.94
C PRO A 28 -35.31 11.49 12.10
N GLY A 29 -34.66 12.51 11.52
CA GLY A 29 -35.24 13.82 11.41
C GLY A 29 -36.49 13.83 10.53
N GLU A 30 -37.16 14.98 10.45
CA GLU A 30 -38.33 15.17 9.57
C GLU A 30 -37.95 14.85 8.12
N ASN A 31 -38.60 13.87 7.49
CA ASN A 31 -38.26 13.26 6.20
C ASN A 31 -36.91 12.49 6.16
N GLY A 32 -36.42 12.04 7.31
CA GLY A 32 -35.25 11.19 7.41
C GLY A 32 -35.49 9.78 6.88
N LEU A 33 -34.39 9.07 6.60
CA LEU A 33 -34.42 7.66 6.19
C LEU A 33 -34.81 6.79 7.39
N THR A 34 -35.76 5.89 7.18
CA THR A 34 -36.22 4.94 8.20
C THR A 34 -35.93 3.50 7.81
N TYR A 35 -36.01 2.57 8.77
CA TYR A 35 -35.92 1.13 8.48
C TYR A 35 -37.09 0.66 7.60
N ASP A 36 -38.28 1.24 7.74
CA ASP A 36 -39.43 0.91 6.89
C ASP A 36 -39.20 1.32 5.43
N ASP A 37 -38.51 2.40 5.19
CA ASP A 37 -38.10 2.79 3.84
C ASP A 37 -37.08 1.80 3.26
N LEU A 38 -36.12 1.38 4.06
CA LEU A 38 -35.11 0.40 3.64
C LEU A 38 -35.71 -0.99 3.39
N ALA A 39 -36.77 -1.37 4.12
CA ALA A 39 -37.43 -2.67 3.94
C ALA A 39 -38.05 -2.86 2.55
N LYS A 40 -38.30 -1.78 1.82
CA LYS A 40 -38.85 -1.81 0.45
C LYS A 40 -37.82 -2.22 -0.60
N PHE A 41 -36.52 -2.28 -0.24
CA PHE A 41 -35.42 -2.54 -1.16
C PHE A 41 -34.75 -3.89 -0.89
N LYS A 42 -34.12 -4.43 -1.92
CA LYS A 42 -33.06 -5.44 -1.77
C LYS A 42 -31.74 -4.70 -1.63
N ILE A 43 -31.08 -4.85 -0.50
CA ILE A 43 -29.93 -4.05 -0.14
C ILE A 43 -28.66 -4.89 -0.20
N ALA A 44 -27.65 -4.38 -0.91
CA ALA A 44 -26.28 -4.85 -0.80
C ALA A 44 -25.46 -3.81 -0.02
N ILE A 45 -24.99 -4.18 1.16
CA ILE A 45 -24.08 -3.36 1.98
C ILE A 45 -22.65 -3.69 1.54
N LEU A 46 -21.92 -2.67 1.07
CA LEU A 46 -20.48 -2.76 0.79
C LEU A 46 -19.75 -1.93 1.83
N ALA A 47 -19.10 -2.60 2.76
CA ALA A 47 -18.42 -1.96 3.88
C ALA A 47 -16.91 -2.01 3.68
N ASP A 48 -16.29 -0.86 3.49
CA ASP A 48 -14.85 -0.71 3.48
C ASP A 48 -14.31 -0.48 4.89
N GLU A 49 -13.05 -0.88 5.15
CA GLU A 49 -12.39 -0.81 6.46
C GLU A 49 -13.24 -1.44 7.59
N ALA A 50 -13.84 -2.60 7.28
CA ALA A 50 -14.81 -3.27 8.15
C ALA A 50 -14.27 -3.66 9.54
N HIS A 51 -12.95 -3.64 9.73
CA HIS A 51 -12.33 -3.84 11.05
C HIS A 51 -12.74 -2.77 12.07
N HIS A 52 -13.20 -1.60 11.65
CA HIS A 52 -13.72 -0.56 12.53
C HIS A 52 -15.05 -0.96 13.19
N PHE A 53 -15.79 -1.89 12.60
CA PHE A 53 -17.04 -2.40 13.21
C PHE A 53 -16.79 -3.33 14.40
N ASN A 54 -15.55 -3.84 14.54
CA ASN A 54 -15.18 -4.76 15.60
C ASN A 54 -14.63 -4.05 16.86
N VAL A 55 -14.76 -2.74 16.98
CA VAL A 55 -14.15 -1.92 18.04
C VAL A 55 -15.03 -1.84 19.29
N ASP A 56 -15.64 -2.92 19.73
CA ASP A 56 -16.26 -3.01 21.05
C ASP A 56 -15.30 -3.55 22.14
N THR A 57 -14.05 -3.10 22.11
CA THR A 57 -13.06 -3.47 23.14
C THR A 57 -12.87 -2.40 24.21
N LYS A 58 -13.65 -1.33 24.27
CA LYS A 58 -13.61 -0.38 25.38
C LYS A 58 -14.65 -0.76 26.43
N LYS A 59 -14.15 -1.33 27.52
CA LYS A 59 -14.91 -1.59 28.77
C LYS A 59 -15.67 -0.35 29.23
N SER A 60 -16.94 -0.21 28.91
CA SER A 60 -17.86 0.73 29.61
C SER A 60 -19.30 0.28 29.40
N ASN A 61 -19.99 0.04 30.55
CA ASN A 61 -21.43 -0.19 30.73
C ASN A 61 -22.18 -0.96 29.62
N LYS A 62 -22.20 -2.27 29.76
CA LYS A 62 -22.61 -3.26 28.78
C LYS A 62 -24.04 -3.16 28.21
N LYS A 63 -25.02 -2.65 28.94
CA LYS A 63 -26.43 -2.76 28.52
C LYS A 63 -26.98 -1.63 27.62
N ALA A 64 -26.47 -0.41 27.74
CA ALA A 64 -26.96 0.70 26.93
C ALA A 64 -26.24 0.86 25.56
N LYS A 65 -25.17 0.09 25.34
CA LYS A 65 -24.35 0.14 24.10
C LYS A 65 -24.69 -0.94 23.08
N GLU A 66 -25.32 -2.02 23.49
CA GLU A 66 -25.62 -3.15 22.58
C GLU A 66 -26.73 -2.82 21.60
N GLU A 67 -27.72 -2.00 21.98
CA GLU A 67 -28.87 -1.66 21.14
C GLU A 67 -28.57 -0.61 20.06
N ASN A 68 -27.53 0.21 20.24
CA ASN A 68 -27.16 1.29 19.30
C ASN A 68 -25.75 1.14 18.75
N SER A 69 -25.18 -0.07 18.76
CA SER A 69 -23.89 -0.30 18.14
C SER A 69 -23.99 -0.25 16.60
N TRP A 70 -22.93 0.16 15.93
CA TRP A 70 -22.91 0.15 14.46
C TRP A 70 -23.21 -1.23 13.88
N GLU A 71 -22.79 -2.28 14.57
CA GLU A 71 -23.06 -3.66 14.20
C GLU A 71 -24.55 -3.99 14.28
N SER A 72 -25.25 -3.54 15.33
CA SER A 72 -26.70 -3.76 15.46
C SER A 72 -27.50 -3.07 14.36
N VAL A 73 -27.07 -1.89 13.91
CA VAL A 73 -27.70 -1.17 12.78
C VAL A 73 -27.55 -1.98 11.49
N LEU A 74 -26.33 -2.50 11.22
CA LEU A 74 -26.09 -3.32 10.03
C LEU A 74 -26.86 -4.65 10.09
N ASP A 75 -26.91 -5.29 11.25
CA ASP A 75 -27.68 -6.52 11.45
C ASP A 75 -29.18 -6.30 11.26
N HIS A 76 -29.69 -5.15 11.74
CA HIS A 76 -31.09 -4.80 11.53
C HIS A 76 -31.37 -4.61 10.05
N ILE A 77 -30.56 -3.81 9.30
CA ILE A 77 -30.73 -3.62 7.86
C ILE A 77 -30.69 -4.98 7.13
N ARG A 78 -29.74 -5.83 7.51
CA ARG A 78 -29.62 -7.16 6.90
C ARG A 78 -30.85 -8.03 7.16
N GLY A 79 -31.45 -7.90 8.34
CA GLY A 79 -32.65 -8.63 8.75
C GLY A 79 -33.94 -8.18 8.08
N LEU A 80 -33.99 -6.96 7.49
CA LEU A 80 -35.24 -6.41 6.88
C LEU A 80 -35.69 -7.22 5.66
N ASN A 81 -34.78 -7.87 4.95
CA ASN A 81 -35.14 -8.66 3.77
C ASN A 81 -34.15 -9.83 3.63
N SER A 82 -34.63 -11.03 3.42
CA SER A 82 -33.80 -12.25 3.26
C SER A 82 -32.86 -12.19 2.05
N ALA A 83 -33.15 -11.32 1.06
CA ALA A 83 -32.29 -11.09 -0.08
C ALA A 83 -31.15 -10.08 0.20
N ASN A 84 -31.14 -9.41 1.35
CA ASN A 84 -30.07 -8.47 1.69
C ASN A 84 -28.74 -9.20 1.87
N ARG A 85 -27.66 -8.56 1.41
CA ARG A 85 -26.30 -9.09 1.50
C ARG A 85 -25.37 -8.03 2.08
N GLN A 86 -24.34 -8.49 2.80
CA GLN A 86 -23.29 -7.64 3.35
C GLN A 86 -21.95 -8.21 2.92
N LEU A 87 -21.14 -7.38 2.26
CA LEU A 87 -19.77 -7.67 1.87
C LEU A 87 -18.86 -6.72 2.64
N GLU A 88 -17.93 -7.28 3.38
CA GLU A 88 -16.96 -6.54 4.20
C GLU A 88 -15.58 -6.66 3.58
N PHE A 89 -14.92 -5.51 3.41
CA PHE A 89 -13.56 -5.42 2.92
C PHE A 89 -12.67 -4.82 4.02
N THR A 90 -11.51 -5.38 4.22
CA THR A 90 -10.53 -4.85 5.17
C THR A 90 -9.13 -5.34 4.82
N ALA A 91 -8.15 -4.45 4.95
CA ALA A 91 -6.73 -4.80 4.83
C ALA A 91 -6.17 -5.43 6.12
N THR A 92 -6.80 -5.17 7.27
CA THR A 92 -6.29 -5.59 8.59
C THR A 92 -7.40 -6.20 9.43
N ILE A 93 -7.40 -7.50 9.55
CA ILE A 93 -8.30 -8.20 10.47
C ILE A 93 -7.46 -8.81 11.59
N ASP A 94 -7.78 -8.48 12.84
CA ASP A 94 -7.04 -9.00 14.01
C ASP A 94 -7.63 -10.36 14.43
N VAL A 95 -7.34 -11.39 13.63
CA VAL A 95 -7.81 -12.76 13.87
C VAL A 95 -7.19 -13.41 15.12
N ASP A 96 -6.17 -12.80 15.72
CA ASP A 96 -5.59 -13.29 16.98
C ASP A 96 -6.52 -13.03 18.18
N LYS A 97 -7.51 -12.15 18.00
CA LYS A 97 -8.57 -11.95 19.00
C LYS A 97 -9.64 -13.02 18.84
N PRO A 98 -9.90 -13.84 19.89
CA PRO A 98 -10.89 -14.92 19.79
C PRO A 98 -12.27 -14.48 19.32
N GLU A 99 -12.71 -13.30 19.74
CA GLU A 99 -14.03 -12.74 19.35
C GLU A 99 -14.09 -12.40 17.86
N VAL A 100 -13.01 -11.85 17.30
CA VAL A 100 -12.89 -11.53 15.88
C VAL A 100 -12.79 -12.83 15.06
N TYR A 101 -11.98 -13.78 15.54
CA TYR A 101 -11.86 -15.09 14.89
C TYR A 101 -13.21 -15.80 14.80
N GLU A 102 -13.95 -15.91 15.91
CA GLU A 102 -15.27 -16.54 15.94
C GLU A 102 -16.28 -15.88 15.00
N LYS A 103 -16.22 -14.54 14.88
CA LYS A 103 -17.11 -13.78 13.99
C LYS A 103 -16.85 -14.11 12.51
N TYR A 104 -15.59 -14.32 12.12
CA TYR A 104 -15.19 -14.37 10.71
C TYR A 104 -14.74 -15.78 10.23
N LYS A 105 -14.50 -16.74 11.10
CA LYS A 105 -13.92 -18.06 10.76
C LYS A 105 -14.59 -18.77 9.57
N ASN A 106 -15.90 -18.54 9.36
CA ASN A 106 -16.68 -19.19 8.29
C ASN A 106 -17.23 -18.16 7.27
N LYS A 107 -16.73 -16.91 7.30
CA LYS A 107 -17.28 -15.81 6.46
C LYS A 107 -16.25 -15.22 5.52
N VAL A 108 -14.97 -15.62 5.64
CA VAL A 108 -13.91 -15.14 4.76
C VAL A 108 -14.07 -15.84 3.41
N ILE A 109 -14.43 -15.05 2.39
CA ILE A 109 -14.61 -15.55 1.02
C ILE A 109 -13.29 -15.54 0.26
N TYR A 110 -12.46 -14.53 0.52
CA TYR A 110 -11.20 -14.32 -0.19
C TYR A 110 -10.18 -13.67 0.74
N LYS A 111 -8.96 -14.19 0.71
CA LYS A 111 -7.81 -13.63 1.41
C LYS A 111 -6.69 -13.39 0.42
N TYR A 112 -6.19 -12.16 0.39
CA TYR A 112 -5.07 -11.76 -0.45
C TYR A 112 -4.12 -10.94 0.40
N ASP A 113 -3.10 -11.59 0.89
CA ASP A 113 -2.17 -11.01 1.85
C ASP A 113 -1.23 -9.99 1.19
N LEU A 114 -0.72 -9.07 2.00
CA LEU A 114 0.19 -8.05 1.52
C LEU A 114 1.50 -8.63 0.98
N ASP A 115 2.00 -9.70 1.58
CA ASP A 115 3.20 -10.40 1.11
C ASP A 115 2.96 -11.02 -0.28
N GLN A 116 1.80 -11.63 -0.51
CA GLN A 116 1.39 -12.15 -1.81
C GLN A 116 1.30 -11.04 -2.85
N PHE A 117 0.63 -9.93 -2.51
CA PHE A 117 0.55 -8.74 -3.36
C PHE A 117 1.95 -8.18 -3.72
N MET A 118 2.84 -8.16 -2.74
CA MET A 118 4.22 -7.71 -2.95
C MET A 118 5.03 -8.69 -3.81
N ASN A 119 4.88 -9.99 -3.59
CA ASN A 119 5.60 -11.03 -4.34
C ASN A 119 5.13 -11.10 -5.80
N GLU A 120 3.85 -10.87 -6.06
CA GLU A 120 3.30 -10.80 -7.41
C GLU A 120 3.67 -9.52 -8.17
N GLY A 121 4.33 -8.57 -7.51
CA GLY A 121 4.90 -7.37 -8.14
C GLY A 121 3.97 -6.17 -8.21
N TYR A 122 2.80 -6.19 -7.56
CA TYR A 122 1.86 -5.07 -7.52
C TYR A 122 2.30 -3.92 -6.61
N SER A 123 3.43 -4.06 -5.93
CA SER A 123 4.05 -3.02 -5.10
C SER A 123 5.48 -2.74 -5.53
N LYS A 124 6.01 -1.60 -5.13
CA LYS A 124 7.45 -1.37 -5.10
C LYS A 124 8.10 -2.34 -4.10
N LYS A 125 9.35 -2.72 -4.33
CA LYS A 125 10.16 -3.33 -3.27
C LYS A 125 10.45 -2.30 -2.19
N VAL A 126 10.33 -2.70 -0.95
CA VAL A 126 10.62 -1.81 0.18
C VAL A 126 11.99 -2.14 0.73
N PHE A 127 12.84 -1.12 0.84
CA PHE A 127 14.14 -1.23 1.48
C PHE A 127 14.24 -0.29 2.68
N ARG A 128 14.73 -0.81 3.79
CA ARG A 128 15.11 -0.03 4.94
C ARG A 128 16.59 0.34 4.85
N LEU A 129 16.85 1.63 4.87
CA LEU A 129 18.20 2.18 4.89
C LEU A 129 18.47 2.72 6.30
N GLN A 130 19.39 2.07 6.99
CA GLN A 130 19.76 2.40 8.35
C GLN A 130 21.12 3.11 8.33
N ALA A 131 21.13 4.39 8.64
CA ALA A 131 22.35 5.19 8.64
C ALA A 131 22.55 5.86 10.00
N ASN A 132 23.76 5.80 10.52
CA ASN A 132 24.21 6.54 11.73
C ASN A 132 24.51 8.00 11.39
N THR A 133 23.63 8.68 10.66
CA THR A 133 23.83 10.05 10.21
C THR A 133 22.84 10.99 10.88
N ASP A 134 23.19 12.26 10.98
CA ASP A 134 22.25 13.29 11.41
C ASP A 134 21.10 13.47 10.39
N ASN A 135 20.08 14.26 10.75
CA ASN A 135 18.91 14.43 9.92
C ASN A 135 19.22 15.09 8.57
N ASN A 136 20.14 16.07 8.52
CA ASN A 136 20.50 16.75 7.29
C ASN A 136 21.23 15.81 6.32
N GLN A 137 22.10 14.94 6.85
CA GLN A 137 22.75 13.94 6.04
C GLN A 137 21.78 12.89 5.50
N LYS A 138 20.79 12.45 6.31
CA LYS A 138 19.71 11.56 5.83
C LYS A 138 18.91 12.21 4.71
N LEU A 139 18.53 13.47 4.87
CA LEU A 139 17.78 14.23 3.88
C LEU A 139 18.56 14.40 2.57
N LEU A 140 19.84 14.78 2.64
CA LEU A 140 20.65 14.94 1.43
C LEU A 140 20.91 13.59 0.73
N ASN A 141 21.10 12.51 1.48
CA ASN A 141 21.17 11.16 0.91
C ASN A 141 19.89 10.78 0.15
N ALA A 142 18.74 11.08 0.73
CA ALA A 142 17.45 10.82 0.10
C ALA A 142 17.26 11.69 -1.17
N VAL A 143 17.65 12.96 -1.14
CA VAL A 143 17.64 13.86 -2.32
C VAL A 143 18.50 13.29 -3.43
N LEU A 144 19.74 12.88 -3.14
CA LEU A 144 20.67 12.33 -4.14
C LEU A 144 20.13 11.03 -4.76
N LEU A 145 19.53 10.16 -3.96
CA LEU A 145 18.92 8.93 -4.44
C LEU A 145 17.65 9.21 -5.27
N ASN A 146 16.84 10.16 -4.85
CA ASN A 146 15.62 10.57 -5.51
C ASN A 146 15.91 11.18 -6.91
N GLU A 147 16.89 12.10 -6.98
CA GLU A 147 17.34 12.67 -8.25
C GLU A 147 18.04 11.64 -9.15
N TYR A 148 18.80 10.72 -8.58
CA TYR A 148 19.40 9.63 -9.36
C TYR A 148 18.33 8.79 -10.07
N ARG A 149 17.20 8.51 -9.43
CA ARG A 149 16.06 7.84 -10.08
C ARG A 149 15.54 8.63 -11.28
N LYS A 150 15.40 9.95 -11.18
CA LYS A 150 15.02 10.80 -12.33
C LYS A 150 15.99 10.65 -13.50
N ARG A 151 17.29 10.55 -13.21
CA ARG A 151 18.30 10.35 -14.24
C ARG A 151 18.20 8.99 -14.91
N ILE A 152 17.96 7.94 -14.14
CA ILE A 152 17.73 6.59 -14.67
C ILE A 152 16.48 6.62 -15.56
N ALA A 153 15.37 7.18 -15.09
CA ALA A 153 14.14 7.27 -15.87
C ALA A 153 14.33 8.03 -17.19
N LYS A 154 15.02 9.18 -17.13
CA LYS A 154 15.38 9.96 -18.32
C LYS A 154 16.21 9.15 -19.31
N LYS A 155 17.23 8.43 -18.83
CA LYS A 155 18.08 7.55 -19.65
C LYS A 155 17.28 6.44 -20.34
N LEU A 156 16.25 5.92 -19.68
CA LEU A 156 15.36 4.88 -20.22
C LEU A 156 14.24 5.44 -21.11
N GLY A 157 14.16 6.75 -21.28
CA GLY A 157 13.08 7.39 -22.03
C GLY A 157 11.71 7.31 -21.39
N ILE A 158 11.66 7.19 -20.06
CA ILE A 158 10.43 7.22 -19.28
C ILE A 158 10.00 8.67 -19.08
N PRO A 159 8.88 9.11 -19.67
CA PRO A 159 8.46 10.49 -19.57
C PRO A 159 7.92 10.81 -18.18
N ASN A 160 8.09 12.04 -17.74
CA ASN A 160 7.43 12.64 -16.57
C ASN A 160 7.57 11.85 -15.26
N PHE A 161 8.67 11.11 -15.12
CA PHE A 161 8.95 10.37 -13.90
C PHE A 161 9.32 11.34 -12.76
N LYS A 162 8.36 11.53 -11.84
CA LYS A 162 8.45 12.47 -10.73
C LYS A 162 8.42 11.72 -9.39
N PRO A 163 9.58 11.28 -8.86
CA PRO A 163 9.64 10.68 -7.54
C PRO A 163 9.46 11.73 -6.45
N VAL A 164 8.63 11.45 -5.46
CA VAL A 164 8.31 12.31 -4.32
C VAL A 164 8.96 11.76 -3.06
N MET A 165 9.33 12.66 -2.15
CA MET A 165 9.88 12.35 -0.83
C MET A 165 8.91 12.75 0.26
N LEU A 166 8.81 11.95 1.32
CA LEU A 166 8.09 12.27 2.54
C LEU A 166 9.05 12.36 3.72
N VAL A 167 9.03 13.47 4.42
CA VAL A 167 9.79 13.70 5.66
C VAL A 167 8.85 13.57 6.86
N LYS A 168 9.07 12.54 7.66
CA LYS A 168 8.20 12.17 8.79
C LYS A 168 8.83 12.61 10.12
N SER A 169 8.13 13.49 10.81
CA SER A 169 8.45 13.93 12.18
C SER A 169 7.37 13.48 13.17
N ASN A 170 7.66 13.51 14.47
CA ASN A 170 6.66 13.23 15.52
C ASN A 170 5.97 14.49 16.03
N ARG A 171 6.56 15.67 15.84
CA ARG A 171 6.06 16.94 16.35
C ARG A 171 5.99 17.99 15.26
N ILE A 172 4.94 18.80 15.28
CA ILE A 172 4.72 19.88 14.31
C ILE A 172 5.88 20.86 14.32
N LYS A 173 6.31 21.31 15.49
CA LYS A 173 7.43 22.26 15.64
C LYS A 173 8.73 21.70 15.07
N THR A 174 9.00 20.39 15.27
CA THR A 174 10.18 19.73 14.67
C THR A 174 10.05 19.66 13.15
N SER A 175 8.86 19.34 12.64
CA SER A 175 8.61 19.28 11.20
C SER A 175 8.86 20.63 10.52
N GLN A 176 8.36 21.71 11.10
CA GLN A 176 8.58 23.08 10.61
C GLN A 176 10.05 23.48 10.65
N GLN A 177 10.76 23.16 11.74
CA GLN A 177 12.18 23.47 11.85
C GLN A 177 13.01 22.71 10.83
N VAL A 178 12.74 21.41 10.66
CA VAL A 178 13.46 20.56 9.69
C VAL A 178 13.18 21.02 8.25
N GLU A 179 11.98 21.49 7.95
CA GLU A 179 11.67 22.10 6.65
C GLU A 179 12.53 23.34 6.39
N GLN A 180 12.62 24.26 7.36
CA GLN A 180 13.44 25.46 7.25
C GLN A 180 14.92 25.11 7.08
N ASP A 181 15.44 24.24 7.93
CA ASP A 181 16.84 23.78 7.85
C ASP A 181 17.14 23.09 6.52
N PHE A 182 16.20 22.30 5.99
CA PHE A 182 16.32 21.66 4.68
C PHE A 182 16.35 22.67 3.54
N LEU A 183 15.44 23.62 3.51
CA LEU A 183 15.40 24.66 2.48
C LEU A 183 16.65 25.53 2.51
N GLU A 184 17.15 25.89 3.69
CA GLU A 184 18.40 26.60 3.86
C GLU A 184 19.60 25.79 3.38
N MET A 185 19.67 24.50 3.75
CA MET A 185 20.72 23.57 3.32
C MET A 185 20.77 23.45 1.79
N ILE A 186 19.62 23.27 1.14
CA ILE A 186 19.55 23.13 -0.34
C ILE A 186 19.90 24.46 -1.02
N ASN A 187 19.37 25.57 -0.54
CA ASN A 187 19.63 26.90 -1.14
C ASN A 187 21.11 27.29 -1.06
N ASN A 188 21.81 26.92 0.01
CA ASN A 188 23.22 27.24 0.22
C ASN A 188 24.19 26.14 -0.28
N LEU A 189 23.66 25.05 -0.84
CA LEU A 189 24.48 23.92 -1.32
C LEU A 189 25.38 24.37 -2.48
N SER A 190 26.69 24.17 -2.34
CA SER A 190 27.65 24.37 -3.42
C SER A 190 28.16 23.05 -3.99
N SER A 191 28.78 23.09 -5.17
CA SER A 191 29.41 21.89 -5.77
C SER A 191 30.51 21.32 -4.90
N ALA A 192 31.29 22.17 -4.22
CA ALA A 192 32.35 21.74 -3.31
C ALA A 192 31.78 21.06 -2.03
N ASP A 193 30.65 21.59 -1.50
CA ASP A 193 29.97 20.97 -0.37
C ASP A 193 29.40 19.61 -0.75
N LEU A 194 28.78 19.52 -1.93
CA LEU A 194 28.23 18.28 -2.45
C LEU A 194 29.32 17.22 -2.66
N GLU A 195 30.44 17.58 -3.28
CA GLU A 195 31.59 16.69 -3.47
C GLU A 195 32.12 16.17 -2.12
N SER A 196 32.37 17.09 -1.19
CA SER A 196 32.85 16.77 0.15
C SER A 196 31.88 15.88 0.91
N PHE A 197 30.57 16.12 0.77
CA PHE A 197 29.53 15.28 1.33
C PHE A 197 29.58 13.86 0.77
N ILE A 198 29.62 13.73 -0.55
CA ILE A 198 29.64 12.41 -1.23
C ILE A 198 30.88 11.61 -0.82
N LEU A 199 32.04 12.20 -0.90
CA LEU A 199 33.33 11.52 -0.57
C LEU A 199 33.36 11.03 0.88
N ARG A 200 32.84 11.81 1.82
CA ARG A 200 32.72 11.43 3.23
C ARG A 200 31.69 10.30 3.43
N ASN A 201 30.52 10.44 2.82
CA ASN A 201 29.41 9.52 3.03
C ASN A 201 29.58 8.21 2.26
N GLN A 202 30.34 8.17 1.17
CA GLN A 202 30.66 6.95 0.43
C GLN A 202 31.32 5.90 1.33
N LYS A 203 32.18 6.32 2.26
CA LYS A 203 32.80 5.41 3.23
C LYS A 203 31.83 4.98 4.32
N LEU A 204 31.01 5.91 4.82
CA LEU A 204 30.04 5.64 5.89
C LEU A 204 28.92 4.71 5.43
N ASN A 205 28.47 4.86 4.20
CA ASN A 205 27.38 4.11 3.62
C ASN A 205 27.82 3.03 2.61
N ALA A 206 29.06 2.55 2.72
CA ALA A 206 29.62 1.57 1.78
C ALA A 206 28.82 0.25 1.68
N LYS A 207 28.03 -0.07 2.71
CA LYS A 207 27.14 -1.24 2.71
C LYS A 207 25.85 -1.00 1.90
N SER A 208 25.41 0.24 1.73
CA SER A 208 24.25 0.57 0.93
C SER A 208 24.59 0.56 -0.55
N ARG A 209 24.09 -0.43 -1.27
CA ARG A 209 24.28 -0.52 -2.72
C ARG A 209 23.65 0.65 -3.45
N ALA A 210 22.46 1.10 -3.01
CA ALA A 210 21.75 2.19 -3.64
C ALA A 210 22.50 3.52 -3.51
N LEU A 211 22.94 3.86 -2.30
CA LEU A 211 23.72 5.08 -2.07
C LEU A 211 25.07 5.03 -2.76
N SER A 212 25.77 3.88 -2.70
CA SER A 212 27.05 3.72 -3.40
C SER A 212 26.91 3.99 -4.90
N LYS A 213 25.87 3.46 -5.55
CA LYS A 213 25.61 3.71 -6.97
C LYS A 213 25.21 5.16 -7.25
N ALA A 214 24.42 5.77 -6.39
CA ALA A 214 24.09 7.19 -6.51
C ALA A 214 25.35 8.07 -6.39
N TYR A 215 26.22 7.79 -5.41
CA TYR A 215 27.45 8.54 -5.23
C TYR A 215 28.44 8.37 -6.40
N GLU A 216 28.63 7.13 -6.90
CA GLU A 216 29.44 6.87 -8.11
C GLU A 216 28.90 7.67 -9.30
N TYR A 217 27.59 7.67 -9.48
CA TYR A 217 26.96 8.43 -10.54
C TYR A 217 27.23 9.94 -10.40
N TRP A 218 26.95 10.52 -9.22
CA TRP A 218 27.09 11.96 -9.02
C TRP A 218 28.54 12.46 -9.15
N LEU A 219 29.52 11.69 -8.66
CA LEU A 219 30.94 12.02 -8.85
C LEU A 219 31.39 11.95 -10.32
N SER A 220 30.65 11.30 -11.20
CA SER A 220 30.90 11.24 -12.63
C SER A 220 30.24 12.37 -13.43
N GLN A 221 29.43 13.21 -12.77
CA GLN A 221 28.69 14.30 -13.39
C GLN A 221 29.34 15.69 -13.10
N ASP A 222 28.89 16.70 -13.83
CA ASP A 222 29.16 18.10 -13.44
C ASP A 222 28.37 18.44 -12.17
N LEU A 223 29.07 18.56 -11.06
CA LEU A 223 28.44 18.82 -9.76
C LEU A 223 27.81 20.22 -9.68
N SER A 224 28.30 21.21 -10.47
CA SER A 224 27.70 22.53 -10.51
C SER A 224 26.30 22.47 -11.15
N GLN A 225 26.20 21.72 -12.25
CA GLN A 225 24.90 21.47 -12.87
C GLN A 225 23.99 20.63 -11.97
N ALA A 226 24.53 19.61 -11.31
CA ALA A 226 23.79 18.77 -10.38
C ALA A 226 23.17 19.59 -9.24
N VAL A 227 23.94 20.50 -8.63
CA VAL A 227 23.44 21.40 -7.58
C VAL A 227 22.33 22.30 -8.09
N ALA A 228 22.53 22.92 -9.27
CA ALA A 228 21.48 23.80 -9.85
C ALA A 228 20.15 23.05 -10.08
N GLU A 229 20.21 21.81 -10.54
CA GLU A 229 19.02 20.98 -10.74
C GLU A 229 18.39 20.52 -9.42
N ILE A 230 19.18 20.18 -8.39
CA ILE A 230 18.68 19.88 -7.04
C ILE A 230 17.97 21.11 -6.46
N GLN A 231 18.56 22.31 -6.58
CA GLN A 231 17.94 23.57 -6.11
C GLN A 231 16.67 23.92 -6.88
N GLN A 232 16.60 23.57 -8.17
CA GLN A 232 15.39 23.73 -8.97
C GLN A 232 14.27 22.78 -8.52
N ASP A 233 14.61 21.57 -8.17
CA ASP A 233 13.65 20.52 -7.80
C ASP A 233 13.22 20.56 -6.33
N PHE A 234 14.08 21.09 -5.46
CA PHE A 234 13.83 21.16 -4.01
C PHE A 234 13.96 22.61 -3.52
N ASN A 235 12.86 23.34 -3.57
CA ASN A 235 12.77 24.71 -3.12
C ASN A 235 11.40 24.99 -2.49
N LEU A 236 11.15 26.20 -2.03
CA LEU A 236 9.90 26.58 -1.38
C LEU A 236 8.65 26.29 -2.23
N ARG A 237 8.73 26.37 -3.56
CA ARG A 237 7.58 26.16 -4.46
C ARG A 237 7.27 24.67 -4.67
N THR A 238 8.24 23.83 -4.45
CA THR A 238 8.12 22.36 -4.62
C THR A 238 8.00 21.63 -3.28
N THR A 239 7.92 22.38 -2.18
CA THR A 239 7.79 21.90 -0.81
C THR A 239 6.38 22.14 -0.29
N ILE A 240 5.80 21.16 0.39
CA ILE A 240 4.54 21.30 1.10
C ILE A 240 4.66 20.80 2.54
N ASN A 241 4.15 21.60 3.49
CA ASN A 241 4.05 21.20 4.89
C ASN A 241 2.59 20.97 5.28
N VAL A 242 2.21 19.70 5.45
CA VAL A 242 0.83 19.30 5.76
C VAL A 242 0.41 19.59 7.21
N ASN A 243 1.29 20.13 8.02
CA ASN A 243 1.01 20.51 9.41
C ASN A 243 0.52 21.96 9.56
N GLU A 244 0.54 22.75 8.50
CA GLU A 244 -0.03 24.08 8.49
C GLU A 244 -1.54 24.01 8.69
N GLY A 245 -2.10 24.74 9.66
CA GLY A 245 -3.50 24.66 10.08
C GLY A 245 -3.71 24.08 11.50
N GLY A 246 -2.62 23.83 12.23
CA GLY A 246 -2.66 23.41 13.66
C GLY A 246 -3.26 22.02 13.86
N THR A 247 -3.98 21.83 14.96
CA THR A 247 -4.61 20.55 15.33
C THR A 247 -5.71 20.09 14.37
N LYS A 248 -6.26 20.98 13.55
CA LYS A 248 -7.31 20.66 12.56
C LYS A 248 -6.77 20.19 11.21
N GLY A 249 -5.46 20.36 10.96
CA GLY A 249 -4.82 19.98 9.71
C GLY A 249 -5.21 20.80 8.50
N ILE A 250 -4.70 20.39 7.33
CA ILE A 250 -5.15 20.89 6.05
C ILE A 250 -6.64 20.56 5.93
N LEU A 251 -7.47 21.56 5.70
CA LEU A 251 -8.91 21.37 5.49
C LEU A 251 -9.12 20.60 4.20
N SER A 252 -10.05 19.64 4.21
CA SER A 252 -10.37 18.79 3.04
C SER A 252 -10.74 19.56 1.77
N ASP A 253 -11.16 20.82 1.90
CA ASP A 253 -11.54 21.68 0.79
C ASP A 253 -10.40 22.65 0.34
N SER A 254 -9.24 22.60 1.00
CA SER A 254 -8.10 23.46 0.65
C SER A 254 -7.42 23.00 -0.64
N ASN A 255 -6.82 23.94 -1.37
CA ASN A 255 -5.99 23.61 -2.54
C ASN A 255 -4.81 22.70 -2.16
N ASP A 256 -4.27 22.85 -0.96
CA ASP A 256 -3.16 22.04 -0.47
C ASP A 256 -3.56 20.56 -0.27
N PHE A 257 -4.79 20.32 0.19
CA PHE A 257 -5.31 18.95 0.28
C PHE A 257 -5.50 18.33 -1.12
N LYS A 258 -6.02 19.09 -2.07
CA LYS A 258 -6.16 18.63 -3.47
C LYS A 258 -4.80 18.34 -4.08
N ASN A 259 -3.83 19.24 -3.86
CA ASN A 259 -2.47 19.07 -4.33
C ASN A 259 -1.78 17.86 -3.72
N LEU A 260 -2.05 17.57 -2.45
CA LEU A 260 -1.49 16.41 -1.75
C LEU A 260 -2.00 15.07 -2.31
N ASN A 261 -3.24 15.04 -2.81
CA ASN A 261 -3.84 13.86 -3.43
C ASN A 261 -3.66 13.78 -4.95
N SER A 262 -2.98 14.75 -5.56
CA SER A 262 -2.68 14.81 -7.00
C SER A 262 -1.18 14.88 -7.29
N LEU A 263 -0.34 14.32 -6.40
CA LEU A 263 1.12 14.37 -6.56
C LEU A 263 1.63 13.68 -7.83
N GLU A 264 0.83 12.79 -8.41
CA GLU A 264 1.13 12.11 -9.68
C GLU A 264 0.86 12.98 -10.91
N ASP A 265 0.07 14.05 -10.75
CA ASP A 265 -0.22 14.99 -11.82
C ASP A 265 1.07 15.73 -12.26
N GLU A 266 1.26 15.84 -13.57
CA GLU A 266 2.42 16.54 -14.16
C GLU A 266 2.46 18.03 -13.77
N ASN A 267 1.29 18.66 -13.58
CA ASN A 267 1.17 20.06 -13.21
C ASN A 267 1.36 20.31 -11.71
N ASN A 268 1.36 19.25 -10.89
CA ASN A 268 1.61 19.36 -9.47
C ASN A 268 3.12 19.56 -9.21
N PRO A 269 3.54 20.68 -8.60
CA PRO A 269 4.96 21.01 -8.47
C PRO A 269 5.67 20.27 -7.33
N PHE A 270 4.92 19.68 -6.39
CA PHE A 270 5.49 19.20 -5.14
C PHE A 270 6.37 17.96 -5.32
N ARG A 271 7.54 18.05 -4.69
CA ARG A 271 8.59 17.02 -4.69
C ARG A 271 8.89 16.50 -3.29
N ILE A 272 8.63 17.31 -2.27
CA ILE A 272 8.89 16.95 -0.88
C ILE A 272 7.74 17.39 0.02
N ILE A 273 7.37 16.49 0.93
CA ILE A 273 6.24 16.65 1.87
C ILE A 273 6.78 16.56 3.29
N PHE A 274 6.47 17.54 4.13
CA PHE A 274 6.74 17.49 5.56
C PHE A 274 5.47 17.17 6.33
N ALA A 275 5.48 16.08 7.12
CA ALA A 275 4.29 15.60 7.83
C ALA A 275 4.59 15.07 9.22
N VAL A 276 3.58 15.15 10.13
CA VAL A 276 3.62 14.51 11.44
C VAL A 276 2.71 13.27 11.47
N ALA A 277 1.42 13.41 11.63
CA ALA A 277 0.54 12.26 11.84
C ALA A 277 -0.54 12.05 10.76
N LYS A 278 -0.69 12.98 9.82
CA LYS A 278 -1.92 13.14 9.04
C LYS A 278 -2.04 12.36 7.73
N LEU A 279 -1.01 11.63 7.34
CA LEU A 279 -1.01 10.90 6.05
C LEU A 279 -1.35 9.40 6.20
N THR A 280 -1.97 9.00 7.31
CA THR A 280 -2.22 7.58 7.58
C THR A 280 -3.53 7.06 7.01
N GLU A 281 -4.60 7.86 6.99
CA GLU A 281 -5.89 7.44 6.44
C GLU A 281 -6.32 8.35 5.29
N GLY A 282 -6.80 7.74 4.20
CA GLY A 282 -7.33 8.46 3.03
C GLY A 282 -6.29 9.04 2.07
N TRP A 283 -4.99 8.99 2.39
CA TRP A 283 -3.94 9.44 1.49
C TRP A 283 -3.45 8.29 0.60
N ASP A 284 -3.53 8.49 -0.69
CA ASP A 284 -3.16 7.50 -1.70
C ASP A 284 -2.31 8.13 -2.79
N VAL A 285 -1.00 7.88 -2.72
CA VAL A 285 -0.02 8.42 -3.66
C VAL A 285 0.94 7.33 -4.10
N LEU A 286 1.05 7.12 -5.41
CA LEU A 286 1.83 6.04 -6.00
C LEU A 286 3.29 6.44 -6.24
N ASN A 287 3.56 7.73 -6.47
CA ASN A 287 4.90 8.22 -6.81
C ASN A 287 5.77 8.59 -5.60
N LEU A 288 5.44 8.08 -4.40
CA LEU A 288 6.30 8.16 -3.22
C LEU A 288 7.45 7.16 -3.32
N TYR A 289 8.69 7.64 -3.23
CA TYR A 289 9.90 6.82 -3.41
C TYR A 289 10.85 6.84 -2.23
N ASP A 290 10.79 7.88 -1.39
CA ASP A 290 11.62 8.00 -0.20
C ASP A 290 10.78 8.48 0.98
N ILE A 291 10.90 7.79 2.10
CA ILE A 291 10.35 8.22 3.39
C ILE A 291 11.53 8.43 4.33
N VAL A 292 11.71 9.66 4.81
CA VAL A 292 12.80 10.01 5.71
C VAL A 292 12.26 10.22 7.11
N ARG A 293 12.63 9.34 8.02
CA ARG A 293 12.28 9.44 9.45
C ARG A 293 13.24 10.37 10.16
N ILE A 294 12.73 11.45 10.71
CA ILE A 294 13.50 12.42 11.48
C ILE A 294 13.74 11.88 12.90
N SER A 295 15.00 11.90 13.34
CA SER A 295 15.35 11.58 14.72
C SER A 295 15.05 12.77 15.63
N GLU A 296 14.32 12.54 16.71
CA GLU A 296 13.95 13.56 17.69
C GLU A 296 14.49 13.19 19.07
N ALA A 297 14.94 14.19 19.84
CA ALA A 297 15.28 13.97 21.24
C ALA A 297 14.02 13.62 22.07
N LYS A 298 14.09 12.60 22.89
CA LYS A 298 13.00 12.13 23.77
C LYS A 298 11.79 11.60 22.98
N GLU A 299 12.01 10.71 22.03
CA GLU A 299 10.92 10.00 21.36
C GLU A 299 10.28 8.95 22.28
N SER A 300 8.94 8.92 22.27
CA SER A 300 8.20 7.79 22.85
C SER A 300 8.04 6.71 21.78
N ILE A 301 8.90 5.70 21.83
CA ILE A 301 8.86 4.56 20.91
C ILE A 301 7.84 3.55 21.45
N THR A 302 6.66 3.52 20.86
CA THR A 302 5.57 2.60 21.19
C THR A 302 5.19 1.75 19.98
N MET A 303 4.55 0.60 20.21
CA MET A 303 4.01 -0.22 19.11
C MET A 303 2.99 0.53 18.26
N ASN A 304 2.20 1.44 18.84
CA ASN A 304 1.24 2.23 18.05
C ASN A 304 1.93 3.17 17.05
N THR A 305 3.05 3.77 17.45
CA THR A 305 3.82 4.64 16.53
C THR A 305 4.45 3.84 15.40
N THR A 306 5.01 2.67 15.68
CA THR A 306 5.60 1.81 14.64
C THR A 306 4.56 1.14 13.75
N ASN A 307 3.38 0.82 14.25
CA ASN A 307 2.26 0.35 13.44
C ASN A 307 1.80 1.42 12.43
N ALA A 308 1.64 2.67 12.88
CA ALA A 308 1.28 3.77 11.99
C ALA A 308 2.35 4.02 10.91
N GLU A 309 3.63 3.85 11.25
CA GLU A 309 4.72 3.95 10.28
C GLU A 309 4.75 2.78 9.31
N ALA A 310 4.49 1.56 9.77
CA ALA A 310 4.37 0.40 8.88
C ALA A 310 3.21 0.55 7.89
N GLN A 311 2.06 1.08 8.32
CA GLN A 311 0.94 1.42 7.44
C GLN A 311 1.33 2.48 6.40
N LEU A 312 2.04 3.52 6.81
CA LEU A 312 2.53 4.56 5.90
C LEU A 312 3.51 4.00 4.85
N ILE A 313 4.43 3.13 5.27
CA ILE A 313 5.36 2.43 4.38
C ILE A 313 4.59 1.54 3.39
N GLY A 314 3.60 0.79 3.86
CA GLY A 314 2.73 -0.04 3.02
C GLY A 314 2.00 0.76 1.95
N ARG A 315 1.45 1.94 2.31
CA ARG A 315 0.84 2.87 1.34
C ARG A 315 1.85 3.39 0.33
N GLY A 316 3.03 3.82 0.78
CA GLY A 316 4.11 4.27 -0.09
C GLY A 316 4.67 3.19 -1.00
N ALA A 317 4.52 1.92 -0.61
CA ALA A 317 4.96 0.79 -1.40
C ALA A 317 4.07 0.49 -2.62
N ARG A 318 2.87 1.09 -2.74
CA ARG A 318 2.02 0.91 -3.92
C ARG A 318 2.79 1.19 -5.21
N TYR A 319 2.60 0.35 -6.21
CA TYR A 319 3.33 0.47 -7.47
C TYR A 319 2.91 1.72 -8.25
N TYR A 320 3.89 2.48 -8.73
CA TYR A 320 3.65 3.60 -9.64
C TYR A 320 3.75 3.14 -11.09
N PRO A 321 2.63 3.06 -11.82
CA PRO A 321 2.62 2.60 -13.19
C PRO A 321 3.14 3.71 -14.13
N PHE A 322 4.28 3.48 -14.76
CA PHE A 322 4.88 4.35 -15.75
C PHE A 322 4.96 3.70 -17.14
N VAL A 323 5.09 4.51 -18.18
CA VAL A 323 5.26 4.04 -19.55
C VAL A 323 6.73 3.78 -19.83
N TYR A 324 7.06 2.56 -20.27
CA TYR A 324 8.39 2.17 -20.72
C TYR A 324 8.27 1.35 -22.00
N GLN A 325 9.05 1.69 -23.03
CA GLN A 325 8.97 1.07 -24.36
C GLN A 325 7.54 1.06 -24.94
N GLY A 326 6.80 2.14 -24.73
CA GLY A 326 5.43 2.30 -25.23
C GLY A 326 4.35 1.52 -24.45
N ARG A 327 4.70 0.81 -23.38
CA ARG A 327 3.76 0.02 -22.58
C ARG A 327 3.67 0.51 -21.15
N LYS A 328 2.46 0.61 -20.61
CA LYS A 328 2.19 0.84 -19.20
C LYS A 328 2.05 -0.52 -18.50
N SER A 329 2.65 -0.70 -17.32
CA SER A 329 2.50 -1.89 -16.50
C SER A 329 1.99 -1.49 -15.12
N TYR A 330 1.22 -2.34 -14.50
CA TYR A 330 0.74 -2.19 -13.12
C TYR A 330 1.49 -3.10 -12.15
N THR A 331 2.50 -3.83 -12.64
CA THR A 331 3.40 -4.66 -11.86
C THR A 331 4.84 -4.31 -12.17
N ARG A 332 5.75 -4.64 -11.25
CA ARG A 332 7.19 -4.46 -11.46
C ARG A 332 7.65 -5.21 -12.70
N ARG A 333 8.47 -4.55 -13.48
CA ARG A 333 8.98 -5.06 -14.75
C ARG A 333 10.49 -5.29 -14.79
N PHE A 334 11.20 -4.75 -13.78
CA PHE A 334 12.64 -4.87 -13.70
C PHE A 334 13.12 -5.96 -12.73
N ASP A 335 12.22 -6.84 -12.25
CA ASP A 335 12.58 -7.97 -11.40
C ASP A 335 13.31 -9.07 -12.16
N THR A 336 12.97 -9.26 -13.44
CA THR A 336 13.54 -10.30 -14.30
C THR A 336 13.72 -9.78 -15.72
N GLY A 337 14.49 -10.51 -16.54
CA GLY A 337 14.67 -10.19 -17.96
C GLY A 337 15.93 -9.37 -18.24
N ARG A 338 16.06 -8.91 -19.50
CA ARG A 338 17.25 -8.21 -20.00
C ARG A 338 17.48 -6.87 -19.26
N ASP A 339 16.41 -6.17 -18.92
CA ASP A 339 16.47 -4.83 -18.33
C ASP A 339 16.46 -4.88 -16.79
N ALA A 340 16.58 -6.07 -16.18
CA ALA A 340 16.62 -6.29 -14.74
C ALA A 340 18.00 -5.92 -14.17
N THR A 341 18.40 -4.67 -14.35
CA THR A 341 19.61 -4.12 -13.73
C THR A 341 19.26 -3.53 -12.36
N PHE A 342 20.25 -3.46 -11.48
CA PHE A 342 20.03 -2.86 -10.17
C PHE A 342 19.56 -1.40 -10.28
N GLU A 343 20.15 -0.64 -11.21
CA GLU A 343 19.79 0.76 -11.46
C GLU A 343 18.32 0.89 -11.90
N ASN A 344 17.86 0.04 -12.82
CA ASN A 344 16.48 0.07 -13.27
C ASN A 344 15.50 -0.32 -12.16
N GLN A 345 15.88 -1.28 -11.31
CA GLN A 345 15.08 -1.67 -10.14
C GLN A 345 14.86 -0.52 -9.16
N LEU A 346 15.74 0.49 -9.12
CA LEU A 346 15.55 1.68 -8.28
C LEU A 346 14.27 2.46 -8.64
N LEU A 347 13.79 2.34 -9.88
CA LEU A 347 12.51 2.93 -10.30
C LEU A 347 11.28 2.20 -9.74
N GLU A 348 11.49 1.05 -9.14
CA GLU A 348 10.45 0.18 -8.59
C GLU A 348 10.70 -0.12 -7.09
N THR A 349 11.45 0.77 -6.42
CA THR A 349 11.79 0.62 -5.00
C THR A 349 11.41 1.83 -4.17
N LEU A 350 10.90 1.58 -2.98
CA LEU A 350 10.69 2.57 -1.92
C LEU A 350 11.83 2.42 -0.90
N TYR A 351 12.46 3.52 -0.54
CA TYR A 351 13.47 3.55 0.52
C TYR A 351 12.92 4.23 1.78
N TYR A 352 12.99 3.50 2.88
CA TYR A 352 12.68 4.02 4.21
C TYR A 352 13.99 4.34 4.94
N HIS A 353 14.33 5.63 5.02
CA HIS A 353 15.51 6.15 5.71
C HIS A 353 15.20 6.27 7.20
N THR A 354 15.63 5.29 7.96
CA THR A 354 15.27 5.14 9.38
C THR A 354 16.32 5.70 10.32
N ILE A 355 15.95 5.77 11.60
CA ILE A 355 16.87 6.03 12.70
C ILE A 355 17.57 4.73 13.11
N ASN A 356 18.76 4.86 13.73
CA ASN A 356 19.50 3.71 14.24
C ASN A 356 19.28 3.59 15.77
N ASP A 357 18.07 3.18 16.15
CA ASP A 357 17.68 2.87 17.51
C ASP A 357 17.19 1.43 17.57
N SER A 358 17.81 0.59 18.40
CA SER A 358 17.52 -0.85 18.46
C SER A 358 16.08 -1.14 18.87
N LYS A 359 15.54 -0.43 19.88
CA LYS A 359 14.18 -0.62 20.36
C LYS A 359 13.16 -0.21 19.30
N TYR A 360 13.44 0.90 18.61
CA TYR A 360 12.61 1.35 17.48
C TYR A 360 12.60 0.32 16.36
N ILE A 361 13.77 -0.18 15.98
CA ILE A 361 13.92 -1.17 14.91
C ILE A 361 13.21 -2.48 15.24
N ASP A 362 13.31 -2.95 16.49
CA ASP A 362 12.63 -4.18 16.95
C ASP A 362 11.11 -4.03 16.89
N ASN A 363 10.58 -2.90 17.37
CA ASN A 363 9.15 -2.63 17.31
C ASN A 363 8.66 -2.48 15.88
N LEU A 364 9.45 -1.82 15.02
CA LEU A 364 9.11 -1.65 13.61
C LEU A 364 9.09 -2.99 12.87
N ASN A 365 10.05 -3.88 13.12
CA ASN A 365 10.06 -5.23 12.56
C ASN A 365 8.81 -6.02 12.98
N LYS A 366 8.43 -5.99 14.26
CA LYS A 366 7.19 -6.60 14.75
C LYS A 366 5.94 -6.03 14.07
N SER A 367 5.97 -4.73 13.75
CA SER A 367 4.87 -4.09 13.02
C SER A 367 4.83 -4.54 11.56
N PHE A 368 5.99 -4.74 10.92
CA PHE A 368 6.07 -5.30 9.57
C PHE A 368 5.56 -6.74 9.53
N ASP A 369 6.02 -7.59 10.46
CA ASP A 369 5.59 -8.98 10.56
C ASP A 369 4.06 -9.08 10.78
N LYS A 370 3.52 -8.21 11.64
CA LYS A 370 2.07 -8.17 11.90
C LYS A 370 1.25 -7.79 10.66
N MET A 371 1.82 -7.02 9.76
CA MET A 371 1.16 -6.53 8.53
C MET A 371 1.52 -7.35 7.29
N ASP A 372 2.32 -8.42 7.43
CA ASP A 372 2.87 -9.19 6.31
C ASP A 372 3.60 -8.31 5.28
N LEU A 373 4.24 -7.22 5.75
CA LEU A 373 4.96 -6.28 4.91
C LEU A 373 6.41 -6.70 4.71
N ILE A 374 6.78 -7.08 3.50
CA ILE A 374 8.15 -7.46 3.16
C ILE A 374 9.04 -6.21 3.08
N VAL A 375 9.97 -6.08 4.01
CA VAL A 375 10.96 -5.00 4.05
C VAL A 375 12.36 -5.57 4.02
N ASN A 376 13.10 -5.24 2.97
CA ASN A 376 14.48 -5.65 2.81
C ASN A 376 15.41 -4.64 3.49
N LYS A 377 16.56 -5.10 3.96
CA LYS A 377 17.60 -4.22 4.48
C LYS A 377 18.60 -3.90 3.36
N ASP A 378 18.82 -2.62 3.09
CA ASP A 378 19.85 -2.22 2.13
C ASP A 378 21.24 -2.44 2.74
N GLY A 379 22.07 -3.21 2.04
CA GLY A 379 23.42 -3.54 2.49
C GLY A 379 23.56 -4.81 3.35
N GLU A 380 22.49 -5.51 3.68
CA GLU A 380 22.52 -6.83 4.32
C GLU A 380 22.28 -7.96 3.31
N TYR A 381 22.98 -7.93 2.17
CA TYR A 381 23.09 -9.14 1.36
C TYR A 381 24.32 -9.92 1.84
N ASP A 382 24.10 -10.98 2.61
CA ASP A 382 25.07 -12.02 2.75
C ASP A 382 25.23 -12.70 1.39
N THR A 383 26.28 -12.34 0.68
CA THR A 383 26.63 -13.04 -0.56
C THR A 383 27.20 -14.39 -0.19
N TYR A 384 26.37 -15.41 -0.13
CA TYR A 384 26.84 -16.78 -0.02
C TYR A 384 27.41 -17.21 -1.37
N THR A 385 28.70 -17.18 -1.50
CA THR A 385 29.39 -17.81 -2.63
C THR A 385 29.42 -19.31 -2.38
N ALA A 386 28.45 -20.03 -2.95
CA ALA A 386 28.50 -21.48 -2.92
C ALA A 386 29.61 -21.95 -3.88
N THR A 387 30.70 -22.41 -3.33
CA THR A 387 31.75 -23.08 -4.12
C THR A 387 31.41 -24.55 -4.28
N VAL A 388 31.44 -25.00 -5.52
CA VAL A 388 31.25 -26.43 -5.81
C VAL A 388 32.36 -27.24 -5.17
N LYS A 389 32.00 -28.26 -4.37
CA LYS A 389 33.01 -29.10 -3.69
C LYS A 389 33.96 -29.70 -4.72
N PRO A 390 35.27 -29.67 -4.48
CA PRO A 390 36.28 -30.25 -5.39
C PRO A 390 36.04 -31.73 -5.71
N SER A 391 35.43 -32.49 -4.78
CA SER A 391 35.04 -33.88 -5.01
C SER A 391 33.93 -34.01 -6.06
N PHE A 392 32.95 -33.09 -6.09
CA PHE A 392 31.89 -33.08 -7.07
C PHE A 392 32.37 -32.65 -8.45
N MET A 393 33.30 -31.66 -8.52
CA MET A 393 33.92 -31.24 -9.79
C MET A 393 34.65 -32.36 -10.51
N ARG A 394 35.11 -33.42 -9.80
CA ARG A 394 35.80 -34.58 -10.36
C ARG A 394 34.85 -35.63 -10.91
N THR A 395 33.55 -35.51 -10.65
CA THR A 395 32.57 -36.51 -11.10
C THR A 395 32.24 -36.33 -12.60
N ASN A 396 31.89 -37.43 -13.25
CA ASN A 396 31.39 -37.39 -14.62
C ASN A 396 30.09 -36.60 -14.74
N PHE A 397 29.28 -36.57 -13.68
CA PHE A 397 28.07 -35.77 -13.65
C PHE A 397 28.36 -34.27 -13.77
N TYR A 398 29.35 -33.74 -13.07
CA TYR A 398 29.77 -32.36 -13.19
C TYR A 398 30.32 -32.01 -14.59
N LYS A 399 31.04 -32.95 -15.21
CA LYS A 399 31.71 -32.74 -16.50
C LYS A 399 30.77 -32.90 -17.69
N GLN A 400 29.73 -33.72 -17.57
CA GLN A 400 28.88 -34.14 -18.69
C GLN A 400 27.38 -34.12 -18.36
N GLY A 401 27.02 -33.84 -17.09
CA GLY A 401 25.64 -33.78 -16.66
C GLY A 401 24.94 -32.50 -17.14
N ASN A 402 23.66 -32.62 -17.44
CA ASN A 402 22.81 -31.49 -17.76
C ASN A 402 22.00 -31.08 -16.54
N LEU A 403 21.92 -29.78 -16.26
CA LEU A 403 21.04 -29.22 -15.27
C LEU A 403 19.77 -28.80 -15.98
N TYR A 404 18.67 -29.48 -15.65
CA TYR A 404 17.35 -29.08 -16.16
C TYR A 404 16.74 -28.08 -15.15
N TYR A 405 16.33 -26.94 -15.65
CA TYR A 405 15.59 -25.96 -14.86
C TYR A 405 14.43 -25.41 -15.70
N ASN A 406 13.34 -25.12 -15.04
CA ASN A 406 12.22 -24.46 -15.68
C ASN A 406 12.59 -22.98 -15.91
N LYS A 407 12.85 -22.61 -17.16
CA LYS A 407 13.04 -21.24 -17.54
C LYS A 407 11.68 -20.56 -17.52
N THR A 408 11.54 -19.57 -16.65
CA THR A 408 10.36 -18.70 -16.70
C THR A 408 10.47 -17.83 -17.94
N GLU A 409 9.69 -18.11 -18.96
CA GLU A 409 9.53 -17.22 -20.09
C GLU A 409 8.32 -16.32 -19.79
N LYS A 410 8.50 -14.98 -19.92
CA LYS A 410 7.34 -14.11 -19.98
C LYS A 410 6.55 -14.54 -21.20
N VAL A 411 5.35 -15.03 -20.98
CA VAL A 411 4.36 -15.13 -22.04
C VAL A 411 4.21 -13.71 -22.59
N PRO A 412 4.41 -13.48 -23.89
CA PRO A 412 4.14 -12.18 -24.47
C PRO A 412 2.73 -11.79 -24.05
N ASP A 413 2.55 -10.52 -23.64
CA ASP A 413 1.21 -9.97 -23.41
C ASP A 413 0.44 -10.05 -24.73
N ALA A 414 -0.09 -11.22 -25.04
CA ALA A 414 -1.08 -11.36 -26.06
C ALA A 414 -2.32 -10.64 -25.50
N ASN A 415 -2.91 -9.75 -26.29
CA ASN A 415 -4.20 -9.16 -25.97
C ASN A 415 -5.25 -10.28 -26.08
N TYR A 416 -5.35 -11.08 -25.05
CA TYR A 416 -6.45 -12.03 -24.93
C TYR A 416 -7.69 -11.25 -24.53
N ALA A 417 -8.58 -11.08 -25.48
CA ALA A 417 -9.86 -10.39 -25.26
C ALA A 417 -10.95 -11.38 -24.84
N SER A 418 -10.74 -12.68 -25.09
CA SER A 418 -11.70 -13.75 -24.79
C SER A 418 -10.99 -15.03 -24.34
N ILE A 419 -11.73 -15.93 -23.69
CA ILE A 419 -11.23 -17.26 -23.29
C ILE A 419 -10.82 -18.08 -24.53
N GLY A 420 -11.46 -17.88 -25.67
CA GLY A 420 -11.12 -18.52 -26.92
C GLY A 420 -9.71 -18.20 -27.43
N ASP A 421 -9.18 -17.01 -27.10
CA ASP A 421 -7.82 -16.59 -27.48
C ASP A 421 -6.74 -17.40 -26.76
N TYR A 422 -7.08 -18.08 -25.67
CA TYR A 422 -6.23 -19.06 -24.98
C TYR A 422 -6.29 -20.46 -25.61
N GLY A 423 -6.98 -20.61 -26.74
CA GLY A 423 -7.18 -21.91 -27.40
C GLY A 423 -8.20 -22.80 -26.70
N ILE A 424 -8.97 -22.25 -25.75
CA ILE A 424 -10.01 -22.95 -25.02
C ILE A 424 -11.32 -22.70 -25.77
N ASN A 425 -11.57 -23.53 -26.77
CA ASN A 425 -12.81 -23.53 -27.51
C ASN A 425 -13.63 -24.76 -27.06
N ASN A 426 -14.91 -24.56 -26.77
CA ASN A 426 -15.85 -25.63 -26.38
C ASN A 426 -15.46 -26.31 -25.04
N LEU A 427 -15.16 -25.52 -24.00
CA LEU A 427 -14.95 -26.04 -22.68
C LEU A 427 -16.30 -26.33 -22.01
N THR A 428 -16.59 -27.59 -21.74
CA THR A 428 -17.67 -27.99 -20.84
C THR A 428 -17.10 -28.00 -19.43
N ILE A 429 -17.56 -27.13 -18.56
CA ILE A 429 -17.16 -27.09 -17.14
C ILE A 429 -18.28 -27.78 -16.36
N ASP A 430 -18.01 -28.97 -15.81
CA ASP A 430 -18.88 -29.59 -14.82
C ASP A 430 -18.67 -28.84 -13.51
N VAL A 431 -19.62 -28.01 -13.13
CA VAL A 431 -19.60 -27.32 -11.85
C VAL A 431 -20.45 -28.11 -10.89
N ASP A 432 -19.82 -28.81 -9.96
CA ASP A 432 -20.49 -29.37 -8.80
C ASP A 432 -20.91 -28.22 -7.88
N TYR A 433 -22.15 -27.78 -7.97
CA TYR A 433 -22.69 -26.73 -7.14
C TYR A 433 -23.34 -27.33 -5.90
N ASN A 434 -22.65 -27.28 -4.78
CA ASN A 434 -23.22 -27.63 -3.48
C ASN A 434 -24.01 -26.44 -2.95
N GLN A 435 -25.34 -26.51 -3.10
CA GLN A 435 -26.22 -25.51 -2.50
C GLN A 435 -26.43 -25.87 -1.02
N SER A 436 -25.66 -25.22 -0.13
CA SER A 436 -25.99 -25.26 1.29
C SER A 436 -27.15 -24.32 1.59
N THR A 437 -28.32 -24.86 1.88
CA THR A 437 -29.42 -24.10 2.47
C THR A 437 -29.19 -24.04 3.97
N THR A 438 -28.82 -22.86 4.46
CA THR A 438 -28.78 -22.61 5.90
C THR A 438 -30.19 -22.18 6.34
N GLU A 439 -30.95 -23.05 6.98
CA GLU A 439 -32.13 -22.65 7.75
C GLU A 439 -31.64 -22.03 9.06
N SER A 440 -31.62 -20.71 9.15
CA SER A 440 -31.43 -20.03 10.42
C SER A 440 -32.78 -19.82 11.10
N ASN A 441 -33.03 -20.56 12.17
CA ASN A 441 -34.11 -20.27 13.08
C ASN A 441 -33.75 -19.01 13.88
N LEU A 442 -34.45 -17.93 13.64
CA LEU A 442 -34.28 -16.61 14.26
C LEU A 442 -34.50 -16.58 15.80
N HIS A 443 -34.81 -17.71 16.43
CA HIS A 443 -35.12 -17.81 17.86
C HIS A 443 -34.09 -18.53 18.72
N ASP A 444 -33.09 -19.19 18.15
CA ASP A 444 -32.09 -19.90 18.95
C ASP A 444 -30.77 -19.16 19.03
N LYS A 445 -30.43 -18.72 20.23
CA LYS A 445 -29.18 -18.05 20.61
C LYS A 445 -27.97 -18.99 20.64
N TYR A 446 -28.08 -20.20 20.14
CA TYR A 446 -27.01 -21.19 20.09
C TYR A 446 -26.92 -21.79 18.69
N TYR A 447 -25.74 -21.62 18.11
CA TYR A 447 -25.39 -22.10 16.77
C TYR A 447 -25.27 -23.61 16.74
N ASP A 448 -26.30 -24.29 16.21
CA ASP A 448 -26.12 -25.60 15.58
C ASP A 448 -26.40 -25.40 14.08
N ASN A 449 -25.37 -25.12 13.33
CA ASN A 449 -25.43 -25.09 11.87
C ASN A 449 -25.48 -26.54 11.39
N VAL A 450 -26.66 -27.09 11.18
CA VAL A 450 -26.83 -28.30 10.42
C VAL A 450 -26.79 -27.95 8.94
N VAL A 451 -25.63 -28.11 8.34
CA VAL A 451 -25.48 -28.07 6.88
C VAL A 451 -26.08 -29.34 6.32
N ARG A 452 -27.19 -29.25 5.62
CA ARG A 452 -27.66 -30.37 4.79
C ARG A 452 -27.18 -30.14 3.38
N GLU A 453 -26.22 -30.91 2.93
CA GLU A 453 -25.82 -30.99 1.53
C GLU A 453 -26.94 -31.72 0.75
N SER A 454 -27.51 -31.05 -0.22
CA SER A 454 -28.30 -31.69 -1.28
C SER A 454 -27.44 -31.71 -2.54
N ASP A 455 -27.07 -32.88 -3.01
CA ASP A 455 -26.41 -33.07 -4.31
C ASP A 455 -27.38 -32.69 -5.42
N VAL A 456 -27.30 -31.48 -5.89
CA VAL A 456 -27.95 -31.05 -7.13
C VAL A 456 -26.86 -30.76 -8.15
N ARG A 457 -26.71 -31.65 -9.12
CA ARG A 457 -25.84 -31.42 -10.27
C ARG A 457 -26.55 -30.58 -11.30
N TYR A 458 -25.92 -29.50 -11.71
CA TYR A 458 -26.30 -28.73 -12.88
C TYR A 458 -25.20 -28.83 -13.92
N ASP A 459 -25.56 -29.32 -15.11
CA ASP A 459 -24.68 -29.24 -16.27
C ASP A 459 -24.82 -27.80 -16.83
N VAL A 460 -23.80 -26.96 -16.59
CA VAL A 460 -23.71 -25.63 -17.19
C VAL A 460 -22.85 -25.76 -18.43
N VAL A 461 -23.48 -25.67 -19.60
CA VAL A 461 -22.76 -25.54 -20.86
C VAL A 461 -22.61 -24.04 -21.14
N ALA A 462 -21.41 -23.50 -20.94
CA ALA A 462 -21.09 -22.15 -21.34
C ALA A 462 -20.33 -22.16 -22.67
N ASP A 463 -20.82 -21.42 -23.64
CA ASP A 463 -20.13 -21.22 -24.91
C ASP A 463 -19.30 -19.93 -24.82
N PHE A 464 -18.04 -20.08 -24.48
CA PHE A 464 -17.10 -18.97 -24.32
C PHE A 464 -16.64 -18.33 -25.66
N SER A 465 -17.15 -18.80 -26.81
CA SER A 465 -16.91 -18.17 -28.10
C SER A 465 -17.79 -16.94 -28.34
N ASN A 466 -18.82 -16.76 -27.51
CA ASN A 466 -19.75 -15.63 -27.61
C ASN A 466 -19.46 -14.62 -26.47
N PRO A 467 -19.08 -13.35 -26.76
CA PRO A 467 -18.76 -12.35 -25.74
C PRO A 467 -19.91 -11.94 -24.82
N SER A 468 -21.12 -12.46 -25.03
CA SER A 468 -22.32 -12.17 -24.22
C SER A 468 -22.66 -13.28 -23.19
N ASP A 469 -21.90 -14.37 -23.13
CA ASP A 469 -22.06 -15.48 -22.17
C ASP A 469 -20.98 -15.41 -21.04
#